data_69afead2131f712b7d7d60e41554e950
#
_entry.id   69afead2131f712b7d7d60e41554e950
#
_cell.length_a   1.000
_cell.length_b   1.000
_cell.length_c   1.000
_cell.angle_alpha   90.00
_cell.angle_beta   90.00
_cell.angle_gamma   90.00
#
_symmetry.space_group_name_H-M   'P 1'
#
loop_
_entity.id
_entity.type
_entity.pdbx_description
1 polymer ?
#
loop_
_entity_poly.entity_id
_entity_poly.type
_entity_poly.pdbx_seq_one_letter_code
_entity_poly.pdbx_strand_id
1 'polypeptide(L)'
;IAGFIVLRLRGILGKRTGFEGKTPAQFENILKKVHQEKKTKQNENFDAVAQKEFLKGAKIAYETIITDFSDNDNKLIASKPLLSKKIFDEFNKALVERGQRGHFAEITFIGISSADIKEHKKLDKVLNVTVNFVSEIITCIRDKEKKIISGSPDKIKTIYDTWTFSRDISSNNPNWLLVDTLN
;
A
#
# COMPACT_ATOMS: atom_id res chain seq x y z
N ILE A 1 2.81 -1.67 -17.73
CA ILE A 1 1.73 -1.56 -16.73
C ILE A 1 2.30 -1.05 -15.40
N ALA A 2 3.39 -1.63 -14.88
CA ALA A 2 4.08 -1.14 -13.68
C ALA A 2 4.60 0.32 -13.81
N GLY A 3 4.94 0.75 -15.04
CA GLY A 3 5.36 2.13 -15.32
C GLY A 3 4.30 3.19 -14.99
N PHE A 4 3.03 2.83 -14.99
CA PHE A 4 1.94 3.78 -14.75
C PHE A 4 1.73 4.10 -13.27
N ILE A 5 1.96 3.13 -12.38
CA ILE A 5 1.93 3.35 -10.92
C ILE A 5 3.12 4.18 -10.50
N VAL A 6 4.28 3.85 -11.04
CA VAL A 6 5.50 4.65 -10.85
C VAL A 6 5.28 6.09 -11.35
N LEU A 7 4.50 6.30 -12.41
CA LEU A 7 4.15 7.63 -12.91
C LEU A 7 3.11 8.34 -12.02
N ARG A 8 2.12 7.61 -11.49
CA ARG A 8 1.16 8.18 -10.53
C ARG A 8 1.79 8.43 -9.17
N LEU A 9 2.57 7.48 -8.67
CA LEU A 9 3.36 7.65 -7.45
C LEU A 9 4.55 8.62 -7.66
N ARG A 10 5.05 8.83 -8.90
CA ARG A 10 6.01 9.90 -9.22
C ARG A 10 5.48 11.30 -8.92
N GLY A 11 4.14 11.48 -8.93
CA GLY A 11 3.50 12.73 -8.55
C GLY A 11 3.31 12.90 -7.04
N ILE A 12 3.62 11.89 -6.22
CA ILE A 12 3.03 11.76 -4.90
C ILE A 12 4.04 11.59 -3.76
N LEU A 13 5.23 12.09 -3.71
CA LEU A 13 6.13 11.60 -2.68
C LEU A 13 6.94 12.66 -1.93
N GLY A 14 6.74 12.75 -0.59
CA GLY A 14 7.54 13.43 0.25
C GLY A 14 7.38 13.85 1.61
N LYS A 15 7.54 14.51 2.38
CA LYS A 15 7.88 14.84 3.75
C LYS A 15 6.78 14.58 4.74
N ARG A 16 7.13 13.86 5.77
CA ARG A 16 6.34 13.64 6.96
C ARG A 16 6.13 14.97 7.69
N THR A 17 4.92 15.52 7.68
CA THR A 17 4.50 16.57 8.60
C THR A 17 3.49 15.98 9.57
N GLY A 18 3.96 15.73 10.79
CA GLY A 18 3.20 15.76 12.02
C GLY A 18 1.89 14.97 12.09
N PHE A 19 1.92 13.68 11.79
CA PHE A 19 1.01 12.73 12.42
C PHE A 19 1.89 11.82 13.30
N GLU A 20 1.60 11.75 14.60
CA GLU A 20 2.22 10.75 15.47
C GLU A 20 1.74 9.36 15.03
N GLY A 21 2.37 8.87 13.97
CA GLY A 21 2.18 7.52 13.47
C GLY A 21 2.61 6.55 14.56
N LYS A 22 1.75 5.58 14.86
CA LYS A 22 2.06 4.45 15.73
C LYS A 22 3.43 3.88 15.35
N THR A 23 4.30 3.74 16.34
CA THR A 23 5.66 3.19 16.13
C THR A 23 5.60 1.81 15.47
N PRO A 24 6.65 1.35 14.75
CA PRO A 24 6.71 0.01 14.17
C PRO A 24 6.35 -1.10 15.15
N ALA A 25 6.74 -0.96 16.44
CA ALA A 25 6.39 -1.90 17.51
C ALA A 25 4.89 -1.95 17.83
N GLN A 26 4.18 -0.81 17.72
CA GLN A 26 2.73 -0.79 17.90
C GLN A 26 2.00 -1.43 16.72
N PHE A 27 2.55 -1.27 15.51
CA PHE A 27 2.03 -1.92 14.31
C PHE A 27 2.22 -3.44 14.37
N GLU A 28 3.40 -3.90 14.79
CA GLU A 28 3.66 -5.32 15.04
C GLU A 28 2.73 -5.94 16.09
N ASN A 29 2.43 -5.19 17.15
CA ASN A 29 1.49 -5.63 18.18
C ASN A 29 0.04 -5.67 17.69
N ILE A 30 -0.37 -4.76 16.81
CA ILE A 30 -1.68 -4.81 16.18
C ILE A 30 -1.76 -6.02 15.23
N LEU A 31 -0.74 -6.25 14.42
CA LEU A 31 -0.65 -7.45 13.57
C LEU A 31 -0.65 -8.73 14.41
N LYS A 32 0.14 -8.79 15.51
CA LYS A 32 0.17 -9.93 16.43
C LYS A 32 -1.18 -10.16 17.13
N LYS A 33 -1.89 -9.10 17.58
CA LYS A 33 -3.24 -9.23 18.16
C LYS A 33 -4.26 -9.75 17.15
N VAL A 34 -4.25 -9.23 15.93
CA VAL A 34 -5.10 -9.74 14.83
C VAL A 34 -4.78 -11.20 14.52
N HIS A 35 -3.53 -11.64 14.72
CA HIS A 35 -3.12 -13.04 14.51
C HIS A 35 -3.47 -13.98 15.69
N GLN A 36 -3.48 -13.48 16.93
CA GLN A 36 -3.76 -14.31 18.12
C GLN A 36 -5.24 -14.63 18.31
N GLU A 37 -6.15 -13.81 17.80
CA GLU A 37 -7.59 -14.07 17.89
C GLU A 37 -8.11 -15.09 16.86
N LYS A 38 -7.28 -15.57 15.95
CA LYS A 38 -7.67 -16.50 14.87
C LYS A 38 -6.90 -17.82 14.82
N LYS A 39 -6.87 -18.59 15.89
CA LYS A 39 -6.78 -20.06 15.82
C LYS A 39 -8.17 -20.70 15.64
N THR A 40 -9.01 -20.14 14.80
CA THR A 40 -10.27 -20.76 14.40
C THR A 40 -10.21 -21.09 12.92
N LYS A 41 -10.36 -22.38 12.61
CA LYS A 41 -10.54 -23.07 11.33
C LYS A 41 -10.51 -22.13 10.11
N GLN A 42 -9.43 -22.25 9.31
CA GLN A 42 -9.34 -21.59 8.01
C GLN A 42 -10.56 -22.00 7.18
N ASN A 43 -11.52 -21.10 7.06
CA ASN A 43 -12.63 -21.27 6.14
C ASN A 43 -12.03 -21.27 4.72
N GLU A 44 -12.12 -22.38 4.01
CA GLU A 44 -11.71 -22.50 2.61
C GLU A 44 -12.59 -21.64 1.68
N ASN A 45 -13.67 -21.08 2.19
CA ASN A 45 -14.60 -20.23 1.49
C ASN A 45 -14.32 -18.77 1.82
N PHE A 46 -14.10 -17.96 0.78
CA PHE A 46 -13.98 -16.50 0.87
C PHE A 46 -15.39 -15.88 0.98
N ASP A 47 -16.09 -16.19 2.09
CA ASP A 47 -17.44 -15.73 2.40
C ASP A 47 -17.48 -14.25 2.83
N ALA A 48 -18.67 -13.73 3.11
CA ALA A 48 -18.87 -12.32 3.48
C ALA A 48 -18.07 -11.91 4.74
N VAL A 49 -17.85 -12.83 5.68
CA VAL A 49 -17.06 -12.56 6.89
C VAL A 49 -15.58 -12.45 6.53
N ALA A 50 -15.06 -13.41 5.76
CA ALA A 50 -13.69 -13.41 5.27
C ALA A 50 -13.41 -12.20 4.38
N GLN A 51 -14.35 -11.78 3.52
CA GLN A 51 -14.23 -10.57 2.71
C GLN A 51 -14.13 -9.30 3.55
N LYS A 52 -14.96 -9.17 4.58
CA LYS A 52 -14.93 -8.02 5.50
C LYS A 52 -13.60 -7.93 6.26
N GLU A 53 -13.10 -9.04 6.73
CA GLU A 53 -11.81 -9.09 7.43
C GLU A 53 -10.64 -8.81 6.48
N PHE A 54 -10.70 -9.36 5.28
CA PHE A 54 -9.71 -9.05 4.23
C PHE A 54 -9.68 -7.56 3.91
N LEU A 55 -10.84 -6.92 3.70
CA LEU A 55 -10.89 -5.48 3.41
C LEU A 55 -10.30 -4.61 4.52
N LYS A 56 -10.47 -4.99 5.79
CA LYS A 56 -9.81 -4.29 6.89
C LYS A 56 -8.29 -4.35 6.76
N GLY A 57 -7.75 -5.54 6.48
CA GLY A 57 -6.32 -5.75 6.26
C GLY A 57 -5.82 -5.03 5.00
N ALA A 58 -6.58 -5.08 3.91
CA ALA A 58 -6.25 -4.43 2.65
C ALA A 58 -6.17 -2.90 2.77
N LYS A 59 -7.08 -2.27 3.54
CA LYS A 59 -7.02 -0.83 3.84
C LYS A 59 -5.75 -0.45 4.61
N ILE A 60 -5.40 -1.23 5.63
CA ILE A 60 -4.17 -1.00 6.41
C ILE A 60 -2.94 -1.18 5.51
N ALA A 61 -2.92 -2.22 4.68
CA ALA A 61 -1.83 -2.46 3.74
C ALA A 61 -1.70 -1.31 2.72
N TYR A 62 -2.82 -0.83 2.18
CA TYR A 62 -2.86 0.29 1.24
C TYR A 62 -2.24 1.56 1.85
N GLU A 63 -2.71 1.98 3.02
CA GLU A 63 -2.18 3.14 3.74
C GLU A 63 -0.69 2.96 4.07
N THR A 64 -0.30 1.78 4.57
CA THR A 64 1.09 1.49 4.90
C THR A 64 1.99 1.60 3.68
N ILE A 65 1.59 1.02 2.55
CA ILE A 65 2.38 1.01 1.32
C ILE A 65 2.49 2.42 0.74
N ILE A 66 1.39 3.18 0.69
CA ILE A 66 1.41 4.57 0.20
C ILE A 66 2.31 5.44 1.08
N THR A 67 2.21 5.32 2.39
CA THR A 67 3.00 6.12 3.33
C THR A 67 4.48 5.75 3.28
N ASP A 68 4.81 4.45 3.29
CA ASP A 68 6.18 3.96 3.29
C ASP A 68 6.89 4.27 1.96
N PHE A 69 6.18 4.17 0.83
CA PHE A 69 6.69 4.59 -0.46
C PHE A 69 6.94 6.10 -0.54
N SER A 70 6.28 6.90 0.31
CA SER A 70 6.49 8.34 0.41
C SER A 70 7.69 8.73 1.27
N ASP A 71 8.19 7.84 2.09
CA ASP A 71 9.32 8.14 2.96
C ASP A 71 10.59 8.38 2.14
N ASN A 72 11.32 9.44 2.47
CA ASN A 72 12.51 9.86 1.71
C ASN A 72 13.77 9.09 2.08
N ASP A 73 13.68 8.13 2.99
CA ASP A 73 14.78 7.22 3.30
C ASP A 73 15.01 6.16 2.20
N ASN A 74 14.09 6.09 1.23
CA ASN A 74 14.09 5.16 0.10
C ASN A 74 14.12 3.68 0.52
N LYS A 75 13.57 3.36 1.69
CA LYS A 75 13.51 2.00 2.23
C LYS A 75 12.07 1.60 2.43
N LEU A 76 11.64 0.55 1.78
CA LEU A 76 10.28 -0.03 1.92
C LEU A 76 10.24 -0.96 3.15
N ILE A 77 10.56 -0.45 4.35
CA ILE A 77 10.72 -1.28 5.55
C ILE A 77 9.39 -1.82 6.03
N ALA A 78 8.38 -0.95 6.13
CA ALA A 78 7.07 -1.33 6.62
C ALA A 78 6.26 -2.11 5.59
N SER A 79 6.42 -1.78 4.30
CA SER A 79 5.68 -2.41 3.21
C SER A 79 6.30 -3.69 2.68
N LYS A 80 7.59 -3.92 2.87
CA LYS A 80 8.28 -5.13 2.38
C LYS A 80 7.55 -6.45 2.66
N PRO A 81 7.03 -6.72 3.89
CA PRO A 81 6.29 -7.95 4.18
C PRO A 81 4.90 -8.02 3.51
N LEU A 82 4.43 -6.92 2.93
CA LEU A 82 3.13 -6.79 2.26
C LEU A 82 3.24 -6.87 0.73
N LEU A 83 4.46 -6.89 0.20
CA LEU A 83 4.74 -6.85 -1.23
C LEU A 83 5.25 -8.21 -1.74
N SER A 84 4.77 -8.62 -2.91
CA SER A 84 5.44 -9.69 -3.64
C SER A 84 6.84 -9.22 -4.08
N LYS A 85 7.74 -10.18 -4.31
CA LYS A 85 9.10 -9.84 -4.77
C LYS A 85 9.08 -8.94 -6.02
N LYS A 86 8.22 -9.23 -6.98
CA LYS A 86 8.06 -8.44 -8.21
C LYS A 86 7.71 -6.99 -7.90
N ILE A 87 6.67 -6.75 -7.10
CA ILE A 87 6.21 -5.39 -6.74
C ILE A 87 7.26 -4.67 -5.90
N PHE A 88 7.91 -5.37 -4.97
CA PHE A 88 9.01 -4.80 -4.19
C PHE A 88 10.15 -4.32 -5.08
N ASP A 89 10.61 -5.14 -6.03
CA ASP A 89 11.70 -4.79 -6.94
C ASP A 89 11.33 -3.58 -7.83
N GLU A 90 10.08 -3.52 -8.31
CA GLU A 90 9.56 -2.40 -9.10
C GLU A 90 9.50 -1.09 -8.29
N PHE A 91 9.00 -1.14 -7.06
CA PHE A 91 8.92 0.02 -6.18
C PHE A 91 10.30 0.49 -5.75
N ASN A 92 11.18 -0.43 -5.39
CA ASN A 92 12.55 -0.11 -5.01
C ASN A 92 13.31 0.58 -6.15
N LYS A 93 13.14 0.08 -7.39
CA LYS A 93 13.72 0.73 -8.57
C LYS A 93 13.22 2.17 -8.74
N ALA A 94 11.91 2.39 -8.55
CA ALA A 94 11.33 3.74 -8.63
C ALA A 94 11.88 4.69 -7.56
N LEU A 95 12.09 4.20 -6.34
CA LEU A 95 12.68 4.97 -5.24
C LEU A 95 14.13 5.35 -5.55
N VAL A 96 14.93 4.41 -6.05
CA VAL A 96 16.32 4.66 -6.46
C VAL A 96 16.37 5.73 -7.55
N GLU A 97 15.55 5.61 -8.62
CA GLU A 97 15.48 6.60 -9.69
C GLU A 97 15.07 7.99 -9.18
N ARG A 98 14.12 8.04 -8.22
CA ARG A 98 13.70 9.29 -7.58
C ARG A 98 14.87 9.94 -6.83
N GLY A 99 15.58 9.17 -6.01
CA GLY A 99 16.75 9.63 -5.27
C GLY A 99 17.87 10.15 -6.18
N GLN A 100 18.16 9.43 -7.29
CA GLN A 100 19.16 9.86 -8.27
C GLN A 100 18.83 11.21 -8.92
N ARG A 101 17.54 11.50 -9.11
CA ARG A 101 17.09 12.80 -9.65
C ARG A 101 17.12 13.90 -8.60
N GLY A 102 17.32 13.57 -7.32
CA GLY A 102 17.25 14.50 -6.21
C GLY A 102 15.85 15.08 -6.01
N HIS A 103 14.84 14.28 -6.29
CA HIS A 103 13.46 14.63 -6.07
C HIS A 103 13.01 14.17 -4.69
N PHE A 104 12.38 15.09 -3.97
CA PHE A 104 11.75 14.85 -2.67
C PHE A 104 10.26 14.94 -2.87
N ALA A 105 9.62 13.90 -2.52
CA ALA A 105 8.20 13.91 -2.62
C ALA A 105 7.58 14.30 -1.26
N GLU A 106 6.38 14.87 -1.14
CA GLU A 106 5.62 15.20 0.08
C GLU A 106 4.22 14.63 -0.05
N ILE A 107 3.83 13.68 0.83
CA ILE A 107 2.45 13.19 0.94
C ILE A 107 1.89 13.44 2.34
N THR A 108 0.66 13.88 2.37
CA THR A 108 -0.22 13.70 3.52
C THR A 108 -1.35 12.77 3.10
N PHE A 109 -1.40 11.58 3.68
CA PHE A 109 -2.51 10.66 3.49
C PHE A 109 -3.67 11.11 4.37
N ILE A 110 -4.82 11.45 3.76
CA ILE A 110 -6.01 11.94 4.47
C ILE A 110 -6.86 10.75 4.88
N GLY A 111 -7.13 9.83 3.95
CA GLY A 111 -7.92 8.64 4.24
C GLY A 111 -8.39 7.89 3.01
N ILE A 112 -9.09 6.80 3.26
CA ILE A 112 -9.75 5.98 2.25
C ILE A 112 -11.24 6.30 2.26
N SER A 113 -11.74 6.88 1.18
CA SER A 113 -13.17 7.20 1.00
C SER A 113 -13.98 5.93 0.70
N SER A 114 -13.45 5.03 -0.14
CA SER A 114 -14.03 3.70 -0.35
C SER A 114 -12.96 2.65 -0.63
N ALA A 115 -13.30 1.39 -0.31
CA ALA A 115 -12.52 0.22 -0.70
C ALA A 115 -13.48 -0.95 -0.92
N ASP A 116 -13.58 -1.40 -2.16
CA ASP A 116 -14.57 -2.38 -2.60
C ASP A 116 -13.89 -3.52 -3.34
N ILE A 117 -14.27 -4.75 -3.03
CA ILE A 117 -13.79 -5.93 -3.76
C ILE A 117 -14.40 -5.90 -5.16
N LYS A 118 -13.56 -5.73 -6.17
CA LYS A 118 -13.96 -5.79 -7.56
C LYS A 118 -14.21 -7.22 -8.03
N GLU A 119 -13.30 -8.12 -7.68
CA GLU A 119 -13.40 -9.54 -8.00
C GLU A 119 -12.48 -10.36 -7.10
N HIS A 120 -12.76 -11.65 -6.99
CA HIS A 120 -11.84 -12.61 -6.41
C HIS A 120 -11.82 -13.89 -7.23
N LYS A 121 -10.65 -14.50 -7.33
CA LYS A 121 -10.45 -15.75 -8.10
C LYS A 121 -9.57 -16.70 -7.29
N LYS A 122 -10.05 -17.92 -7.11
CA LYS A 122 -9.26 -19.01 -6.55
C LYS A 122 -8.74 -19.86 -7.71
N LEU A 123 -7.43 -20.01 -7.80
CA LEU A 123 -6.76 -20.89 -8.73
C LEU A 123 -5.89 -21.85 -7.91
N ASP A 124 -6.27 -23.13 -7.90
CA ASP A 124 -5.68 -24.15 -7.05
C ASP A 124 -5.64 -23.72 -5.56
N LYS A 125 -4.44 -23.47 -5.04
CA LYS A 125 -4.20 -23.07 -3.66
C LYS A 125 -4.00 -21.56 -3.50
N VAL A 126 -4.10 -20.79 -4.57
CA VAL A 126 -3.88 -19.35 -4.56
C VAL A 126 -5.22 -18.62 -4.68
N LEU A 127 -5.49 -17.75 -3.73
CA LEU A 127 -6.63 -16.84 -3.76
C LEU A 127 -6.13 -15.44 -4.09
N ASN A 128 -6.62 -14.90 -5.20
CA ASN A 128 -6.39 -13.53 -5.63
C ASN A 128 -7.64 -12.70 -5.38
N VAL A 129 -7.47 -11.52 -4.81
CA VAL A 129 -8.56 -10.57 -4.56
C VAL A 129 -8.16 -9.20 -5.09
N THR A 130 -8.97 -8.67 -5.99
CA THR A 130 -8.78 -7.34 -6.57
C THR A 130 -9.70 -6.34 -5.88
N VAL A 131 -9.13 -5.25 -5.42
CA VAL A 131 -9.82 -4.19 -4.67
C VAL A 131 -9.69 -2.87 -5.41
N ASN A 132 -10.80 -2.15 -5.55
CA ASN A 132 -10.81 -0.75 -5.97
C ASN A 132 -10.73 0.13 -4.71
N PHE A 133 -9.75 1.01 -4.66
CA PHE A 133 -9.60 2.02 -3.61
C PHE A 133 -9.91 3.40 -4.17
N VAL A 134 -10.61 4.19 -3.38
CA VAL A 134 -10.71 5.64 -3.56
C VAL A 134 -10.12 6.28 -2.31
N SER A 135 -9.05 7.03 -2.46
CA SER A 135 -8.37 7.68 -1.35
C SER A 135 -8.15 9.16 -1.60
N GLU A 136 -7.94 9.90 -0.54
CA GLU A 136 -7.64 11.32 -0.56
C GLU A 136 -6.25 11.58 0.00
N ILE A 137 -5.49 12.38 -0.72
CA ILE A 137 -4.11 12.73 -0.36
C ILE A 137 -3.84 14.19 -0.70
N ILE A 138 -2.87 14.78 -0.01
CA ILE A 138 -2.20 16.02 -0.45
C ILE A 138 -0.79 15.63 -0.87
N THR A 139 -0.32 16.15 -2.00
CA THR A 139 0.96 15.73 -2.52
C THR A 139 1.65 16.78 -3.37
N CYS A 140 2.97 16.92 -3.18
CA CYS A 140 3.83 17.64 -4.08
C CYS A 140 5.23 17.00 -4.17
N ILE A 141 5.94 17.28 -5.26
CA ILE A 141 7.35 16.93 -5.42
C ILE A 141 8.17 18.21 -5.44
N ARG A 142 9.29 18.19 -4.75
CA ARG A 142 10.29 19.25 -4.76
C ARG A 142 11.62 18.75 -5.31
N ASP A 143 12.36 19.64 -5.90
CA ASP A 143 13.77 19.43 -6.26
C ASP A 143 14.71 19.67 -5.06
N LYS A 144 16.02 19.62 -5.32
CA LYS A 144 17.07 19.85 -4.33
C LYS A 144 17.04 21.26 -3.74
N GLU A 145 16.56 22.23 -4.50
CA GLU A 145 16.38 23.63 -4.09
C GLU A 145 15.06 23.86 -3.35
N LYS A 146 14.30 22.80 -3.04
CA LYS A 146 12.96 22.82 -2.40
C LYS A 146 11.86 23.48 -3.26
N LYS A 147 12.11 23.72 -4.55
CA LYS A 147 11.11 24.23 -5.48
C LYS A 147 10.12 23.14 -5.84
N ILE A 148 8.83 23.47 -5.85
CA ILE A 148 7.78 22.54 -6.29
C ILE A 148 7.89 22.34 -7.80
N ILE A 149 8.10 21.08 -8.20
CA ILE A 149 8.16 20.64 -9.61
C ILE A 149 6.91 19.91 -10.06
N SER A 150 6.10 19.42 -9.11
CA SER A 150 4.83 18.76 -9.40
C SER A 150 3.92 18.75 -8.17
N GLY A 151 2.59 18.70 -8.39
CA GLY A 151 1.60 18.65 -7.32
C GLY A 151 1.35 20.00 -6.65
N SER A 152 0.67 19.97 -5.49
CA SER A 152 0.37 21.15 -4.67
C SER A 152 0.27 20.75 -3.20
N PRO A 153 0.96 21.47 -2.28
CA PRO A 153 0.91 21.16 -0.86
C PRO A 153 -0.43 21.53 -0.19
N ASP A 154 -1.27 22.29 -0.89
CA ASP A 154 -2.51 22.84 -0.33
C ASP A 154 -3.79 22.24 -0.93
N LYS A 155 -3.65 21.29 -1.88
CA LYS A 155 -4.79 20.75 -2.60
C LYS A 155 -4.98 19.27 -2.31
N ILE A 156 -6.17 18.92 -1.84
CA ILE A 156 -6.60 17.52 -1.74
C ILE A 156 -6.78 16.95 -3.15
N LYS A 157 -6.30 15.75 -3.35
CA LYS A 157 -6.40 15.00 -4.58
C LYS A 157 -7.03 13.64 -4.31
N THR A 158 -8.08 13.33 -5.07
CA THR A 158 -8.68 12.00 -5.05
C THR A 158 -7.91 11.07 -5.96
N ILE A 159 -7.53 9.91 -5.44
CA ILE A 159 -6.81 8.85 -6.15
C ILE A 159 -7.70 7.63 -6.29
N TYR A 160 -7.70 7.06 -7.47
CA TYR A 160 -8.41 5.81 -7.81
C TYR A 160 -7.36 4.75 -8.14
N ASP A 161 -7.31 3.69 -7.34
CA ASP A 161 -6.36 2.60 -7.50
C ASP A 161 -7.08 1.26 -7.53
N THR A 162 -6.60 0.35 -8.35
CA THR A 162 -7.06 -1.04 -8.40
C THR A 162 -5.89 -1.95 -8.08
N TRP A 163 -5.92 -2.61 -6.92
CA TRP A 163 -4.84 -3.45 -6.43
C TRP A 163 -5.27 -4.90 -6.29
N THR A 164 -4.39 -5.82 -6.68
CA THR A 164 -4.63 -7.25 -6.52
C THR A 164 -3.71 -7.81 -5.44
N PHE A 165 -4.35 -8.40 -4.43
CA PHE A 165 -3.67 -9.13 -3.36
C PHE A 165 -3.79 -10.62 -3.60
N SER A 166 -2.74 -11.36 -3.22
CA SER A 166 -2.67 -12.81 -3.36
C SER A 166 -2.30 -13.48 -2.05
N ARG A 167 -2.87 -14.64 -1.78
CA ARG A 167 -2.56 -15.49 -0.64
C ARG A 167 -2.57 -16.95 -1.04
N ASP A 168 -1.56 -17.73 -0.62
CA ASP A 168 -1.60 -19.17 -0.65
C ASP A 168 -2.41 -19.68 0.54
N ILE A 169 -3.58 -20.25 0.28
CA ILE A 169 -4.49 -20.77 1.32
C ILE A 169 -4.00 -22.07 1.96
N SER A 170 -3.03 -22.76 1.37
CA SER A 170 -2.38 -23.94 1.96
C SER A 170 -1.20 -23.58 2.85
N SER A 171 -0.74 -22.35 2.80
CA SER A 171 0.35 -21.87 3.63
C SER A 171 -0.11 -21.55 5.05
N ASN A 172 0.72 -21.87 6.04
CA ASN A 172 0.52 -21.43 7.42
C ASN A 172 0.74 -19.90 7.59
N ASN A 173 1.27 -19.22 6.57
CA ASN A 173 1.40 -17.78 6.56
C ASN A 173 0.07 -17.14 6.17
N PRO A 174 -0.61 -16.41 7.07
CA PRO A 174 -1.89 -15.76 6.80
C PRO A 174 -1.76 -14.47 5.99
N ASN A 175 -0.55 -14.05 5.64
CA ASN A 175 -0.31 -12.75 5.03
C ASN A 175 -0.77 -12.73 3.57
N TRP A 176 -1.41 -11.62 3.22
CA TRP A 176 -1.69 -11.25 1.85
C TRP A 176 -0.55 -10.42 1.29
N LEU A 177 -0.17 -10.70 0.06
CA LEU A 177 0.86 -9.95 -0.65
C LEU A 177 0.24 -9.17 -1.81
N LEU A 178 0.61 -7.91 -1.95
CA LEU A 178 0.32 -7.15 -3.15
C LEU A 178 1.11 -7.73 -4.33
N VAL A 179 0.39 -8.19 -5.37
CA VAL A 179 0.98 -8.86 -6.53
C VAL A 179 0.79 -8.08 -7.82
N ASP A 180 -0.19 -7.19 -7.87
CA ASP A 180 -0.45 -6.35 -9.03
C ASP A 180 -1.18 -5.07 -8.65
N THR A 181 -0.97 -4.06 -9.47
CA THR A 181 -1.58 -2.74 -9.30
C THR A 181 -1.98 -2.25 -10.69
N LEU A 182 -3.27 -2.09 -10.91
CA LEU A 182 -3.87 -1.61 -12.16
C LEU A 182 -4.42 -0.19 -11.98
N ASN A 183 -4.41 0.55 -13.06
CA ASN A 183 -5.09 1.84 -13.21
C ASN A 183 -6.19 1.74 -14.24
#